data_e12d7e62840b721e4ef1d686a68dd74f
#
_entry.id   e12d7e62840b721e4ef1d686a68dd74f
#
_cell.length_a   1.000
_cell.length_b   1.000
_cell.length_c   1.000
_cell.angle_alpha   90.00
_cell.angle_beta   90.00
_cell.angle_gamma   90.00
#
_symmetry.space_group_name_H-M   'P 1'
#
loop_
_entity.id
_entity.type
_entity.pdbx_description
1 polymer ?
#
loop_
_entity_poly.entity_id
_entity_poly.type
_entity_poly.pdbx_seq_one_letter_code
_entity_poly.pdbx_strand_id
1 'polypeptide(L)'
;VPISRDTFLGTKFDYVALGHIHKPQILEKDRAVYAGSLEPLDKNETGPHGYMKGELTSQGTSITFVPCARREYKRIKIQVKEQTTQFSLEDTLEKAIQERGVQHLYCVTLEGNRAFGTEFLPDRLYPLGNVREIQDNTRLAYSVDTLKEKYKGSILETYIRLLEEEDTEEWKKALGYGVEALLESGEEMP
;
A
#
# COMPACT_ATOMS: atom_id res chain seq x y z
N VAL A 1 15.05 19.34 -16.67
CA VAL A 1 16.48 19.02 -16.86
C VAL A 1 17.06 18.72 -15.48
N PRO A 2 17.64 17.53 -15.25
CA PRO A 2 18.30 17.25 -13.97
C PRO A 2 19.51 18.17 -13.78
N ILE A 3 19.62 18.77 -12.61
CA ILE A 3 20.76 19.56 -12.23
C ILE A 3 21.67 18.67 -11.37
N SER A 4 22.95 18.58 -11.74
CA SER A 4 23.93 17.83 -10.94
C SER A 4 24.09 18.49 -9.57
N ARG A 5 24.22 17.66 -8.53
CA ARG A 5 24.53 18.14 -7.17
C ARG A 5 25.79 19.01 -7.15
N ASP A 6 26.80 18.64 -7.89
CA ASP A 6 28.07 19.38 -7.94
C ASP A 6 27.92 20.78 -8.55
N THR A 7 26.90 20.98 -9.41
CA THR A 7 26.65 22.28 -10.03
C THR A 7 26.30 23.35 -9.02
N PHE A 8 25.47 23.05 -8.02
CA PHE A 8 25.11 24.05 -7.00
C PHE A 8 25.99 24.00 -5.76
N LEU A 9 26.60 22.83 -5.43
CA LEU A 9 27.57 22.74 -4.33
C LEU A 9 28.87 23.49 -4.64
N GLY A 10 29.25 23.56 -5.91
CA GLY A 10 30.39 24.37 -6.38
C GLY A 10 30.17 25.88 -6.37
N THR A 11 28.95 26.36 -6.10
CA THR A 11 28.64 27.78 -5.98
C THR A 11 29.06 28.38 -4.63
N LYS A 12 29.15 29.71 -4.56
CA LYS A 12 29.43 30.40 -3.31
C LYS A 12 28.18 30.83 -2.53
N PHE A 13 27.04 30.22 -2.82
CA PHE A 13 25.79 30.50 -2.08
C PHE A 13 25.86 29.87 -0.68
N ASP A 14 25.46 30.65 0.31
CA ASP A 14 25.35 30.19 1.70
C ASP A 14 24.17 29.24 1.89
N TYR A 15 23.12 29.43 1.10
CA TYR A 15 21.91 28.58 1.13
C TYR A 15 21.31 28.42 -0.26
N VAL A 16 20.85 27.18 -0.55
CA VAL A 16 20.17 26.82 -1.79
C VAL A 16 18.82 26.20 -1.43
N ALA A 17 17.74 26.95 -1.63
CA ALA A 17 16.39 26.46 -1.49
C ALA A 17 15.95 25.77 -2.78
N LEU A 18 15.64 24.48 -2.71
CA LEU A 18 15.18 23.68 -3.84
C LEU A 18 13.69 23.44 -3.74
N GLY A 19 12.99 23.53 -4.87
CA GLY A 19 11.56 23.24 -5.02
C GLY A 19 11.31 22.02 -5.89
N HIS A 20 10.03 21.81 -6.31
CA HIS A 20 9.55 20.75 -7.16
C HIS A 20 9.40 19.38 -6.47
N ILE A 21 10.30 18.95 -5.63
CA ILE A 21 10.18 17.68 -4.90
C ILE A 21 9.37 17.93 -3.62
N HIS A 22 8.24 17.21 -3.48
CA HIS A 22 7.30 17.38 -2.37
C HIS A 22 7.78 16.72 -1.07
N LYS A 23 8.69 15.77 -1.15
CA LYS A 23 9.28 15.13 0.02
C LYS A 23 10.42 15.97 0.55
N PRO A 24 10.41 16.37 1.84
CA PRO A 24 11.53 17.10 2.45
C PRO A 24 12.83 16.29 2.35
N GLN A 25 13.91 16.92 1.90
CA GLN A 25 15.20 16.26 1.78
C GLN A 25 16.32 17.25 2.09
N ILE A 26 17.31 16.80 2.86
CA ILE A 26 18.54 17.51 3.12
C ILE A 26 19.60 16.93 2.18
N LEU A 27 20.00 17.68 1.18
CA LEU A 27 21.07 17.28 0.26
C LEU A 27 22.44 17.59 0.84
N GLU A 28 22.56 18.75 1.49
CA GLU A 28 23.72 19.16 2.26
C GLU A 28 23.25 19.92 3.50
N LYS A 29 23.72 19.48 4.66
CA LYS A 29 23.31 20.02 5.94
C LYS A 29 23.57 21.54 5.96
N ASP A 30 22.57 22.26 6.44
CA ASP A 30 22.57 23.72 6.61
C ASP A 30 22.85 24.52 5.32
N ARG A 31 22.84 23.91 4.13
CA ARG A 31 23.19 24.57 2.89
C ARG A 31 22.23 24.32 1.73
N ALA A 32 21.86 23.06 1.45
CA ALA A 32 21.02 22.75 0.30
C ALA A 32 19.91 21.77 0.68
N VAL A 33 18.64 22.22 0.55
CA VAL A 33 17.49 21.42 0.97
C VAL A 33 16.32 21.56 0.01
N TYR A 34 15.54 20.47 -0.13
CA TYR A 34 14.16 20.53 -0.60
C TYR A 34 13.26 20.73 0.61
N ALA A 35 12.47 21.79 0.61
CA ALA A 35 11.52 22.06 1.69
C ALA A 35 10.36 21.04 1.70
N GLY A 36 10.04 20.51 0.54
CA GLY A 36 8.84 19.68 0.37
C GLY A 36 7.57 20.52 0.20
N SER A 37 6.43 19.86 0.32
CA SER A 37 5.10 20.49 0.38
C SER A 37 4.63 20.63 1.83
N LEU A 38 3.76 21.62 2.09
CA LEU A 38 3.19 21.85 3.43
C LEU A 38 2.21 20.74 3.84
N GLU A 39 1.51 20.18 2.87
CA GLU A 39 0.58 19.04 3.02
C GLU A 39 0.89 18.00 1.92
N PRO A 40 0.63 16.73 2.13
CA PRO A 40 0.78 15.73 1.08
C PRO A 40 -0.24 15.95 -0.04
N LEU A 41 0.21 15.92 -1.29
CA LEU A 41 -0.60 16.12 -2.48
C LEU A 41 -0.99 14.81 -3.16
N ASP A 42 -0.24 13.72 -2.92
CA ASP A 42 -0.44 12.42 -3.53
C ASP A 42 -0.29 11.28 -2.50
N LYS A 43 -0.98 10.17 -2.74
CA LYS A 43 -0.97 8.96 -1.88
C LYS A 43 0.41 8.32 -1.68
N ASN A 44 1.37 8.62 -2.55
CA ASN A 44 2.74 8.13 -2.42
C ASN A 44 3.62 9.02 -1.54
N GLU A 45 3.14 10.20 -1.19
CA GLU A 45 3.83 11.16 -0.34
C GLU A 45 3.56 10.85 1.14
N THR A 46 4.16 9.76 1.61
CA THR A 46 4.04 9.32 3.01
C THR A 46 5.07 10.01 3.91
N GLY A 47 4.71 10.18 5.17
CA GLY A 47 5.57 10.78 6.20
C GLY A 47 5.28 12.27 6.44
N PRO A 48 6.11 12.94 7.26
CA PRO A 48 5.86 14.31 7.67
C PRO A 48 6.04 15.31 6.53
N HIS A 49 5.12 16.27 6.42
CA HIS A 49 5.17 17.42 5.54
C HIS A 49 5.27 18.71 6.37
N GLY A 50 5.88 19.74 5.80
CA GLY A 50 6.13 20.97 6.54
C GLY A 50 7.01 21.94 5.76
N TYR A 51 7.80 22.71 6.50
CA TYR A 51 8.67 23.73 5.93
C TYR A 51 10.07 23.72 6.57
N MET A 52 11.01 24.35 5.90
CA MET A 52 12.34 24.61 6.45
C MET A 52 12.36 25.99 7.15
N LYS A 53 12.84 25.99 8.38
CA LYS A 53 13.10 27.21 9.16
C LYS A 53 14.61 27.33 9.37
N GLY A 54 15.16 28.52 9.20
CA GLY A 54 16.58 28.68 9.41
C GLY A 54 17.01 30.16 9.56
N GLU A 55 18.26 30.29 9.89
CA GLU A 55 18.94 31.59 10.04
C GLU A 55 20.21 31.56 9.21
N LEU A 56 20.43 32.69 8.49
CA LEU A 56 21.66 32.96 7.76
C LEU A 56 22.36 34.12 8.44
N THR A 57 23.59 33.91 8.88
CA THR A 57 24.41 34.93 9.55
C THR A 57 25.78 34.97 8.91
N SER A 58 26.57 35.99 9.26
CA SER A 58 27.99 36.08 8.88
C SER A 58 28.86 34.95 9.44
N GLN A 59 28.32 34.19 10.41
CA GLN A 59 29.02 33.06 11.05
C GLN A 59 28.59 31.68 10.48
N GLY A 60 27.58 31.66 9.63
CA GLY A 60 27.08 30.44 9.00
C GLY A 60 25.56 30.36 8.91
N THR A 61 25.08 29.23 8.41
CA THR A 61 23.68 28.94 8.17
C THR A 61 23.22 27.78 9.09
N SER A 62 21.99 27.85 9.60
CA SER A 62 21.35 26.80 10.37
C SER A 62 19.96 26.57 9.83
N ILE A 63 19.63 25.31 9.40
CA ILE A 63 18.38 24.97 8.78
C ILE A 63 17.76 23.76 9.48
N THR A 64 16.48 23.88 9.85
CA THR A 64 15.72 22.83 10.52
C THR A 64 14.39 22.61 9.82
N PHE A 65 14.01 21.34 9.62
CA PHE A 65 12.67 20.97 9.14
C PHE A 65 11.67 21.12 10.29
N VAL A 66 10.55 21.78 10.01
CA VAL A 66 9.43 21.94 10.94
C VAL A 66 8.21 21.24 10.36
N PRO A 67 7.80 20.08 10.91
CA PRO A 67 6.58 19.42 10.48
C PRO A 67 5.36 20.26 10.88
N CYS A 68 4.43 20.48 9.93
CA CYS A 68 3.22 21.27 10.19
C CYS A 68 1.97 20.75 9.49
N ALA A 69 2.10 19.70 8.69
CA ALA A 69 0.95 19.09 8.03
C ALA A 69 -0.10 18.60 9.04
N ARG A 70 -1.36 18.86 8.74
CA ARG A 70 -2.48 18.37 9.56
C ARG A 70 -2.76 16.89 9.28
N ARG A 71 -2.44 16.41 8.09
CA ARG A 71 -2.72 15.08 7.61
C ARG A 71 -1.50 14.46 6.98
N GLU A 72 -1.42 13.15 7.07
CA GLU A 72 -0.43 12.34 6.37
C GLU A 72 -1.13 11.21 5.62
N TYR A 73 -0.59 10.79 4.50
CA TYR A 73 -0.98 9.50 3.92
C TYR A 73 -0.36 8.36 4.72
N LYS A 74 -1.22 7.47 5.21
CA LYS A 74 -0.81 6.27 5.97
C LYS A 74 -1.31 5.01 5.26
N ARG A 75 -0.49 3.98 5.29
CA ARG A 75 -0.84 2.67 4.72
C ARG A 75 -1.27 1.73 5.84
N ILE A 76 -2.40 1.05 5.65
CA ILE A 76 -2.91 0.00 6.52
C ILE A 76 -2.92 -1.29 5.70
N LYS A 77 -2.25 -2.32 6.20
CA LYS A 77 -2.35 -3.68 5.69
C LYS A 77 -3.18 -4.50 6.66
N ILE A 78 -4.21 -5.14 6.16
CA ILE A 78 -5.07 -6.03 6.95
C ILE A 78 -4.85 -7.46 6.46
N GLN A 79 -4.44 -8.32 7.38
CA GLN A 79 -4.31 -9.74 7.11
C GLN A 79 -5.67 -10.43 7.19
N VAL A 80 -6.14 -10.89 6.05
CA VAL A 80 -7.35 -11.66 5.88
C VAL A 80 -7.04 -13.13 6.11
N LYS A 81 -7.91 -13.81 6.82
CA LYS A 81 -7.90 -15.26 7.06
C LYS A 81 -9.24 -15.85 6.63
N GLU A 82 -9.33 -17.17 6.52
CA GLU A 82 -10.56 -17.86 6.13
C GLU A 82 -11.79 -17.49 6.98
N GLN A 83 -11.58 -17.26 8.29
CA GLN A 83 -12.64 -16.86 9.21
C GLN A 83 -12.95 -15.37 9.21
N THR A 84 -12.24 -14.56 8.42
CA THR A 84 -12.47 -13.11 8.34
C THR A 84 -13.81 -12.83 7.68
N THR A 85 -14.68 -12.14 8.38
CA THR A 85 -15.98 -11.68 7.88
C THR A 85 -15.90 -10.20 7.51
N GLN A 86 -16.87 -9.72 6.72
CA GLN A 86 -16.98 -8.30 6.41
C GLN A 86 -17.03 -7.45 7.70
N PHE A 87 -17.80 -7.88 8.70
CA PHE A 87 -17.90 -7.18 9.98
C PHE A 87 -16.57 -7.11 10.73
N SER A 88 -15.83 -8.24 10.80
CA SER A 88 -14.52 -8.26 11.47
C SER A 88 -13.46 -7.43 10.73
N LEU A 89 -13.59 -7.33 9.41
CA LEU A 89 -12.74 -6.49 8.58
C LEU A 89 -13.00 -5.00 8.84
N GLU A 90 -14.28 -4.61 8.90
CA GLU A 90 -14.72 -3.24 9.23
C GLU A 90 -14.22 -2.83 10.63
N ASP A 91 -14.45 -3.67 11.65
CA ASP A 91 -13.98 -3.43 13.02
C ASP A 91 -12.46 -3.30 13.12
N THR A 92 -11.73 -4.15 12.40
CA THR A 92 -10.26 -4.09 12.35
C THR A 92 -9.76 -2.80 11.72
N LEU A 93 -10.38 -2.36 10.62
CA LEU A 93 -10.03 -1.12 9.96
C LEU A 93 -10.35 0.10 10.83
N GLU A 94 -11.54 0.13 11.43
CA GLU A 94 -11.97 1.22 12.32
C GLU A 94 -11.00 1.38 13.49
N LYS A 95 -10.67 0.30 14.18
CA LYS A 95 -9.67 0.32 15.28
C LYS A 95 -8.31 0.83 14.81
N ALA A 96 -7.83 0.37 13.66
CA ALA A 96 -6.56 0.80 13.11
C ALA A 96 -6.54 2.29 12.76
N ILE A 97 -7.66 2.85 12.30
CA ILE A 97 -7.82 4.28 12.03
C ILE A 97 -7.86 5.09 13.33
N GLN A 98 -8.60 4.63 14.34
CA GLN A 98 -8.67 5.28 15.65
C GLN A 98 -7.29 5.35 16.32
N GLU A 99 -6.54 4.26 16.30
CA GLU A 99 -5.18 4.21 16.87
C GLU A 99 -4.18 5.11 16.14
N ARG A 100 -4.31 5.26 14.82
CA ARG A 100 -3.36 6.01 14.00
C ARG A 100 -3.73 7.47 13.78
N GLY A 101 -4.96 7.86 14.13
CA GLY A 101 -5.50 9.21 14.07
C GLY A 101 -6.49 9.43 12.93
N VAL A 102 -7.72 9.74 13.28
CA VAL A 102 -8.86 9.91 12.35
C VAL A 102 -8.68 11.02 11.31
N GLN A 103 -7.76 11.96 11.55
CA GLN A 103 -7.48 13.09 10.66
C GLN A 103 -6.65 12.67 9.43
N HIS A 104 -5.92 11.55 9.49
CA HIS A 104 -5.02 11.10 8.42
C HIS A 104 -5.77 10.52 7.21
N LEU A 105 -5.08 10.38 6.08
CA LEU A 105 -5.58 9.81 4.84
C LEU A 105 -5.07 8.37 4.73
N TYR A 106 -5.95 7.42 4.41
CA TYR A 106 -5.60 6.01 4.46
C TYR A 106 -5.67 5.34 3.10
N CYS A 107 -4.61 4.58 2.77
CA CYS A 107 -4.60 3.59 1.71
C CYS A 107 -4.59 2.21 2.37
N VAL A 108 -5.60 1.41 2.10
CA VAL A 108 -5.82 0.10 2.71
C VAL A 108 -5.49 -1.00 1.72
N THR A 109 -4.75 -2.00 2.16
CA THR A 109 -4.48 -3.20 1.37
C THR A 109 -4.94 -4.41 2.18
N LEU A 110 -5.82 -5.21 1.58
CA LEU A 110 -6.22 -6.50 2.12
C LEU A 110 -5.27 -7.56 1.55
N GLU A 111 -4.68 -8.37 2.38
CA GLU A 111 -3.74 -9.43 1.99
C GLU A 111 -4.08 -10.72 2.74
N GLY A 112 -3.74 -11.86 2.18
CA GLY A 112 -3.95 -13.17 2.81
C GLY A 112 -5.01 -14.00 2.11
N ASN A 113 -5.62 -14.94 2.83
CA ASN A 113 -6.52 -15.93 2.24
C ASN A 113 -7.93 -15.80 2.80
N ARG A 114 -8.90 -15.57 1.93
CA ARG A 114 -10.34 -15.56 2.26
C ARG A 114 -10.98 -16.93 2.04
N ALA A 115 -12.04 -17.24 2.77
CA ALA A 115 -12.80 -18.45 2.54
C ALA A 115 -13.46 -18.43 1.15
N PHE A 116 -13.68 -19.61 0.58
CA PHE A 116 -14.47 -19.77 -0.64
C PHE A 116 -15.89 -19.20 -0.47
N GLY A 117 -16.36 -18.45 -1.47
CA GLY A 117 -17.67 -17.78 -1.42
C GLY A 117 -17.72 -16.52 -0.55
N THR A 118 -16.59 -16.09 -0.01
CA THR A 118 -16.49 -14.82 0.70
C THR A 118 -16.01 -13.73 -0.27
N GLU A 119 -16.84 -12.74 -0.50
CA GLU A 119 -16.47 -11.50 -1.17
C GLU A 119 -16.53 -10.36 -0.17
N PHE A 120 -15.50 -9.54 -0.15
CA PHE A 120 -15.52 -8.31 0.64
C PHE A 120 -16.11 -7.17 -0.19
N LEU A 121 -16.83 -6.29 0.48
CA LEU A 121 -17.45 -5.10 -0.13
C LEU A 121 -16.59 -3.87 0.20
N PRO A 122 -15.67 -3.45 -0.69
CA PRO A 122 -14.78 -2.31 -0.44
C PRO A 122 -15.55 -1.02 -0.16
N ASP A 123 -16.70 -0.83 -0.79
CA ASP A 123 -17.53 0.37 -0.62
C ASP A 123 -17.98 0.58 0.83
N ARG A 124 -18.05 -0.46 1.64
CA ARG A 124 -18.39 -0.38 3.06
C ARG A 124 -17.20 0.06 3.93
N LEU A 125 -15.99 0.02 3.42
CA LEU A 125 -14.79 0.40 4.15
C LEU A 125 -14.48 1.90 4.00
N TYR A 126 -14.87 2.53 2.88
CA TYR A 126 -14.62 3.96 2.66
C TYR A 126 -15.23 4.88 3.73
N PRO A 127 -16.47 4.66 4.22
CA PRO A 127 -17.10 5.52 5.22
C PRO A 127 -16.48 5.44 6.62
N LEU A 128 -15.64 4.44 6.91
CA LEU A 128 -15.06 4.22 8.24
C LEU A 128 -14.00 5.27 8.63
N GLY A 129 -13.57 6.09 7.67
CA GLY A 129 -12.63 7.17 7.91
C GLY A 129 -12.22 7.89 6.62
N ASN A 130 -11.09 8.57 6.65
CA ASN A 130 -10.55 9.22 5.45
C ASN A 130 -9.84 8.19 4.52
N VAL A 131 -10.51 7.11 4.18
CA VAL A 131 -10.00 6.10 3.27
C VAL A 131 -10.02 6.63 1.84
N ARG A 132 -8.90 6.55 1.12
CA ARG A 132 -8.72 7.07 -0.23
C ARG A 132 -8.53 6.00 -1.28
N GLU A 133 -8.06 4.84 -0.86
CA GLU A 133 -7.82 3.71 -1.73
C GLU A 133 -7.97 2.41 -0.95
N ILE A 134 -8.56 1.43 -1.60
CA ILE A 134 -8.62 0.06 -1.11
C ILE A 134 -8.13 -0.84 -2.22
N GLN A 135 -7.16 -1.68 -1.91
CA GLN A 135 -6.64 -2.72 -2.79
C GLN A 135 -6.94 -4.07 -2.16
N ASP A 136 -7.75 -4.88 -2.83
CA ASP A 136 -7.97 -6.27 -2.42
C ASP A 136 -6.99 -7.18 -3.17
N ASN A 137 -5.98 -7.64 -2.44
CA ASN A 137 -4.98 -8.60 -2.89
C ASN A 137 -5.17 -9.95 -2.19
N THR A 138 -6.37 -10.23 -1.68
CA THR A 138 -6.68 -11.52 -1.06
C THR A 138 -6.76 -12.61 -2.11
N ARG A 139 -6.52 -13.84 -1.67
CA ARG A 139 -6.65 -15.05 -2.48
C ARG A 139 -7.64 -15.99 -1.81
N LEU A 140 -8.21 -16.92 -2.57
CA LEU A 140 -9.00 -17.99 -1.97
C LEU A 140 -8.11 -18.93 -1.15
N ALA A 141 -8.57 -19.26 0.06
CA ALA A 141 -7.99 -20.31 0.86
C ALA A 141 -8.56 -21.64 0.37
N TYR A 142 -7.74 -22.46 -0.23
CA TYR A 142 -8.11 -23.84 -0.59
C TYR A 142 -6.95 -24.78 -0.36
N SER A 143 -7.31 -26.01 0.06
CA SER A 143 -6.41 -27.14 -0.03
C SER A 143 -6.66 -27.82 -1.37
N VAL A 144 -5.63 -27.95 -2.17
CA VAL A 144 -5.67 -28.62 -3.48
C VAL A 144 -6.26 -30.01 -3.36
N ASP A 145 -5.88 -30.76 -2.31
CA ASP A 145 -6.39 -32.12 -2.07
C ASP A 145 -7.88 -32.12 -1.76
N THR A 146 -8.34 -31.16 -0.94
CA THR A 146 -9.78 -31.04 -0.64
C THR A 146 -10.59 -30.70 -1.89
N LEU A 147 -10.05 -29.84 -2.77
CA LEU A 147 -10.71 -29.52 -4.04
C LEU A 147 -10.78 -30.74 -4.97
N LYS A 148 -9.70 -31.52 -5.09
CA LYS A 148 -9.70 -32.75 -5.90
C LYS A 148 -10.73 -33.77 -5.40
N GLU A 149 -10.86 -33.95 -4.09
CA GLU A 149 -11.87 -34.84 -3.52
C GLU A 149 -13.30 -34.35 -3.77
N LYS A 150 -13.55 -33.06 -3.51
CA LYS A 150 -14.87 -32.45 -3.63
C LYS A 150 -15.37 -32.41 -5.08
N TYR A 151 -14.48 -32.15 -6.03
CA TYR A 151 -14.80 -31.99 -7.45
C TYR A 151 -14.28 -33.16 -8.31
N LYS A 152 -14.26 -34.35 -7.74
CA LYS A 152 -13.81 -35.59 -8.40
C LYS A 152 -14.56 -35.83 -9.71
N GLY A 153 -13.83 -36.06 -10.80
CA GLY A 153 -14.38 -36.29 -12.14
C GLY A 153 -14.71 -35.01 -12.94
N SER A 154 -14.48 -33.84 -12.36
CA SER A 154 -14.76 -32.55 -13.00
C SER A 154 -13.57 -32.00 -13.80
N ILE A 155 -13.82 -30.92 -14.57
CA ILE A 155 -12.78 -30.15 -15.25
C ILE A 155 -11.81 -29.57 -14.23
N LEU A 156 -12.30 -29.15 -13.06
CA LEU A 156 -11.47 -28.59 -12.00
C LEU A 156 -10.46 -29.62 -11.46
N GLU A 157 -10.87 -30.85 -11.22
CA GLU A 157 -9.93 -31.90 -10.82
C GLU A 157 -8.87 -32.13 -11.90
N THR A 158 -9.29 -32.21 -13.16
CA THR A 158 -8.38 -32.39 -14.30
C THR A 158 -7.38 -31.24 -14.41
N TYR A 159 -7.87 -30.01 -14.29
CA TYR A 159 -7.03 -28.81 -14.30
C TYR A 159 -5.98 -28.81 -13.19
N ILE A 160 -6.41 -29.13 -11.96
CA ILE A 160 -5.51 -29.20 -10.81
C ILE A 160 -4.43 -30.25 -11.04
N ARG A 161 -4.79 -31.45 -11.49
CA ARG A 161 -3.84 -32.54 -11.75
C ARG A 161 -2.79 -32.18 -12.81
N LEU A 162 -3.20 -31.47 -13.86
CA LEU A 162 -2.29 -31.04 -14.92
C LEU A 162 -1.25 -30.03 -14.43
N LEU A 163 -1.59 -29.22 -13.43
CA LEU A 163 -0.72 -28.14 -12.93
C LEU A 163 0.05 -28.50 -11.66
N GLU A 164 -0.26 -29.63 -11.00
CA GLU A 164 0.47 -30.09 -9.81
C GLU A 164 1.85 -30.68 -10.11
N GLU A 165 2.11 -31.07 -11.35
CA GLU A 165 3.36 -31.74 -11.72
C GLU A 165 4.58 -30.83 -11.64
N GLU A 166 4.39 -29.47 -11.57
CA GLU A 166 5.46 -28.50 -11.49
C GLU A 166 5.35 -27.60 -10.25
N ASP A 167 6.45 -27.44 -9.51
CA ASP A 167 6.51 -26.66 -8.26
C ASP A 167 7.22 -25.32 -8.46
N THR A 168 6.85 -24.57 -9.52
CA THR A 168 7.35 -23.20 -9.72
C THR A 168 6.36 -22.15 -9.24
N GLU A 169 6.82 -20.95 -8.90
CA GLU A 169 5.95 -19.86 -8.46
C GLU A 169 4.97 -19.41 -9.55
N GLU A 170 5.38 -19.47 -10.83
CA GLU A 170 4.51 -19.19 -11.96
C GLU A 170 3.35 -20.22 -12.05
N TRP A 171 3.65 -21.49 -11.88
CA TRP A 171 2.67 -22.58 -11.89
C TRP A 171 1.70 -22.48 -10.71
N LYS A 172 2.19 -22.17 -9.51
CA LYS A 172 1.32 -21.92 -8.34
C LYS A 172 0.34 -20.78 -8.57
N LYS A 173 0.80 -19.69 -9.23
CA LYS A 173 -0.08 -18.58 -9.61
C LYS A 173 -1.10 -18.99 -10.67
N ALA A 174 -0.67 -19.72 -11.71
CA ALA A 174 -1.56 -20.21 -12.74
C ALA A 174 -2.63 -21.14 -12.16
N LEU A 175 -2.22 -22.08 -11.30
CA LEU A 175 -3.15 -22.96 -10.56
C LEU A 175 -4.17 -22.14 -9.78
N GLY A 176 -3.71 -21.12 -9.02
CA GLY A 176 -4.58 -20.25 -8.25
C GLY A 176 -5.63 -19.55 -9.10
N TYR A 177 -5.21 -18.85 -10.13
CA TYR A 177 -6.13 -18.12 -11.02
C TYR A 177 -7.13 -19.02 -11.73
N GLY A 178 -6.70 -20.19 -12.23
CA GLY A 178 -7.61 -21.10 -12.92
C GLY A 178 -8.61 -21.78 -11.97
N VAL A 179 -8.18 -22.13 -10.75
CA VAL A 179 -9.09 -22.63 -9.71
C VAL A 179 -10.14 -21.57 -9.38
N GLU A 180 -9.73 -20.30 -9.16
CA GLU A 180 -10.67 -19.22 -8.91
C GLU A 180 -11.67 -19.06 -10.05
N ALA A 181 -11.18 -18.97 -11.29
CA ALA A 181 -12.03 -18.80 -12.47
C ALA A 181 -13.04 -19.95 -12.65
N LEU A 182 -12.60 -21.19 -12.46
CA LEU A 182 -13.48 -22.37 -12.58
C LEU A 182 -14.52 -22.43 -11.46
N LEU A 183 -14.17 -22.03 -10.24
CA LEU A 183 -15.11 -21.99 -9.12
C LEU A 183 -16.12 -20.82 -9.26
N GLU A 184 -15.70 -19.69 -9.79
CA GLU A 184 -16.57 -18.52 -10.02
C GLU A 184 -17.51 -18.71 -11.22
N SER A 185 -17.12 -19.48 -12.22
CA SER A 185 -17.95 -19.72 -13.41
C SER A 185 -19.28 -20.40 -13.09
N GLY A 186 -19.39 -21.03 -11.90
CA GLY A 186 -20.63 -21.64 -11.44
C GLY A 186 -21.14 -22.78 -12.35
N GLU A 187 -20.33 -23.20 -13.33
CA GLU A 187 -20.71 -24.35 -14.15
C GLU A 187 -20.84 -25.56 -13.22
N GLU A 188 -22.08 -25.99 -13.03
CA GLU A 188 -22.38 -27.32 -12.49
C GLU A 188 -21.65 -28.34 -13.37
N MET A 189 -20.47 -28.72 -12.92
CA MET A 189 -19.68 -29.70 -13.64
C MET A 189 -20.26 -31.08 -13.35
N PRO A 190 -20.54 -31.85 -14.37
CA PRO A 190 -21.18 -33.14 -14.26
C PRO A 190 -20.40 -34.13 -13.41
#